data_dc466b82d8e4a338a946ecb8cf7b0000
#
_entry.id   dc466b82d8e4a338a946ecb8cf7b0000
#
_cell.length_a   1.000
_cell.length_b   1.000
_cell.length_c   1.000
_cell.angle_alpha   90.00
_cell.angle_beta   90.00
_cell.angle_gamma   90.00
#
_symmetry.space_group_name_H-M   'P 1'
#
loop_
_entity.id
_entity.type
_entity.pdbx_description
1 polymer ?
#
loop_
_entity_poly.entity_id
_entity_poly.type
_entity_poly.pdbx_seq_one_letter_code
_entity_poly.pdbx_strand_id
1 'polypeptide(L)'
;MGDSNTFLSAATLLAVIGCLGAAVSPVVAGASAAYTGSVTTSGVLGVVFAGRSAQLFRATGRVSLPGAVLTTIFGGWFMAAPLLYDAGFLATAGTQLAGTLVATFGLYTVVAGLTETDA
;
A
#
# COMPACT_ATOMS: atom_id res chain seq x y z
N MET A 1 -19.20 4.68 15.73
CA MET A 1 -19.36 3.70 14.65
C MET A 1 -19.11 4.33 13.30
N GLY A 2 -19.89 5.37 12.93
CA GLY A 2 -19.71 6.04 11.65
C GLY A 2 -18.32 6.62 11.43
N ASP A 3 -17.78 7.28 12.45
CA ASP A 3 -16.46 7.89 12.35
C ASP A 3 -15.37 6.85 12.17
N SER A 4 -15.47 5.73 12.88
CA SER A 4 -14.52 4.63 12.78
C SER A 4 -14.54 4.00 11.39
N ASN A 5 -15.74 3.78 10.84
CA ASN A 5 -15.89 3.23 9.49
C ASN A 5 -15.42 4.21 8.43
N THR A 6 -15.67 5.50 8.63
CA THR A 6 -15.20 6.53 7.71
C THR A 6 -13.68 6.58 7.67
N PHE A 7 -13.04 6.54 8.84
CA PHE A 7 -11.58 6.55 8.93
C PHE A 7 -10.99 5.30 8.28
N LEU A 8 -11.59 4.15 8.54
CA LEU A 8 -11.11 2.89 7.99
C LEU A 8 -11.27 2.85 6.47
N SER A 9 -12.39 3.37 5.95
CA SER A 9 -12.58 3.50 4.51
C SER A 9 -11.53 4.43 3.90
N ALA A 10 -11.24 5.54 4.55
CA ALA A 10 -10.19 6.46 4.10
C ALA A 10 -8.82 5.78 4.11
N ALA A 11 -8.53 4.98 5.14
CA ALA A 11 -7.26 4.26 5.23
C ALA A 11 -7.06 3.29 4.07
N THR A 12 -8.11 2.54 3.71
CA THR A 12 -8.01 1.61 2.59
C THR A 12 -7.79 2.33 1.27
N LEU A 13 -8.43 3.48 1.08
CA LEU A 13 -8.24 4.28 -0.13
C LEU A 13 -6.85 4.91 -0.19
N LEU A 14 -6.34 5.38 0.96
CA LEU A 14 -4.99 5.94 1.02
C LEU A 14 -3.93 4.88 0.72
N ALA A 15 -4.16 3.64 1.13
CA ALA A 15 -3.27 2.55 0.76
C ALA A 15 -3.26 2.31 -0.76
N VAL A 16 -4.42 2.38 -1.40
CA VAL A 16 -4.50 2.27 -2.87
C VAL A 16 -3.72 3.41 -3.53
N ILE A 17 -3.92 4.63 -3.06
CA ILE A 17 -3.21 5.81 -3.59
C ILE A 17 -1.70 5.64 -3.42
N GLY A 18 -1.26 5.14 -2.26
CA GLY A 18 0.15 4.88 -2.02
C GLY A 18 0.72 3.86 -2.99
N CYS A 19 -0.01 2.78 -3.26
CA CYS A 19 0.43 1.78 -4.23
C CYS A 19 0.52 2.36 -5.64
N LEU A 20 -0.42 3.21 -6.03
CA LEU A 20 -0.35 3.92 -7.31
C LEU A 20 0.88 4.82 -7.37
N GLY A 21 1.16 5.53 -6.29
CA GLY A 21 2.35 6.37 -6.20
C GLY A 21 3.62 5.57 -6.36
N ALA A 22 3.69 4.40 -5.72
CA ALA A 22 4.84 3.51 -5.85
C ALA A 22 5.00 2.99 -7.28
N ALA A 23 3.88 2.69 -7.95
CA ALA A 23 3.92 2.21 -9.32
C ALA A 23 4.43 3.28 -10.28
N VAL A 24 4.06 4.53 -10.05
CA VAL A 24 4.36 5.65 -10.94
C VAL A 24 5.74 6.25 -10.67
N SER A 25 6.20 6.26 -9.42
CA SER A 25 7.44 6.93 -9.02
C SER A 25 8.66 6.57 -9.85
N PRO A 26 8.97 5.27 -10.09
CA PRO A 26 10.16 4.95 -10.88
C PRO A 26 10.07 5.42 -12.32
N VAL A 27 8.87 5.38 -12.88
CA VAL A 27 8.65 5.80 -14.27
C VAL A 27 8.90 7.29 -14.41
N VAL A 28 8.31 8.09 -13.51
CA VAL A 28 8.47 9.55 -13.52
C VAL A 28 9.91 9.94 -13.24
N ALA A 29 10.57 9.24 -12.34
CA ALA A 29 11.94 9.53 -11.94
C ALA A 29 12.99 9.05 -12.96
N GLY A 30 12.59 8.26 -13.95
CA GLY A 30 13.53 7.71 -14.93
C GLY A 30 14.49 6.71 -14.35
N ALA A 31 14.03 5.89 -13.41
CA ALA A 31 14.86 4.89 -12.74
C ALA A 31 15.26 3.77 -13.71
N SER A 32 16.20 2.92 -13.29
CA SER A 32 16.67 1.80 -14.11
C SER A 32 15.51 0.85 -14.44
N ALA A 33 15.69 0.07 -15.53
CA ALA A 33 14.68 -0.89 -15.96
C ALA A 33 14.42 -1.95 -14.88
N ALA A 34 15.46 -2.40 -14.19
CA ALA A 34 15.32 -3.40 -13.12
C ALA A 34 14.48 -2.87 -11.96
N TYR A 35 14.80 -1.67 -11.50
CA TYR A 35 14.06 -1.04 -10.40
C TYR A 35 12.61 -0.75 -10.81
N THR A 36 12.42 -0.14 -11.99
CA THR A 36 11.09 0.18 -12.51
C THR A 36 10.25 -1.08 -12.66
N GLY A 37 10.81 -2.13 -13.25
CA GLY A 37 10.08 -3.39 -13.42
C GLY A 37 9.64 -3.98 -12.10
N SER A 38 10.55 -4.00 -11.12
CA SER A 38 10.26 -4.57 -9.80
C SER A 38 9.23 -3.76 -9.03
N VAL A 39 9.45 -2.46 -8.91
CA VAL A 39 8.60 -1.59 -8.08
C VAL A 39 7.26 -1.30 -8.76
N THR A 40 7.26 -1.03 -10.06
CA THR A 40 6.00 -0.78 -10.78
C THR A 40 5.11 -2.01 -10.78
N THR A 41 5.68 -3.20 -11.03
CA THR A 41 4.91 -4.44 -10.98
C THR A 41 4.33 -4.66 -9.58
N SER A 42 5.17 -4.48 -8.55
CA SER A 42 4.71 -4.60 -7.15
C SER A 42 3.64 -3.56 -6.82
N GLY A 43 3.79 -2.34 -7.33
CA GLY A 43 2.80 -1.29 -7.13
C GLY A 43 1.45 -1.64 -7.74
N VAL A 44 1.45 -2.18 -8.96
CA VAL A 44 0.22 -2.62 -9.62
C VAL A 44 -0.43 -3.76 -8.83
N LEU A 45 0.35 -4.74 -8.39
CA LEU A 45 -0.18 -5.82 -7.56
C LEU A 45 -0.73 -5.27 -6.24
N GLY A 46 -0.03 -4.30 -5.65
CA GLY A 46 -0.50 -3.65 -4.44
C GLY A 46 -1.83 -2.94 -4.65
N VAL A 47 -2.02 -2.29 -5.80
CA VAL A 47 -3.30 -1.65 -6.15
C VAL A 47 -4.40 -2.72 -6.20
N VAL A 48 -4.12 -3.88 -6.80
CA VAL A 48 -5.11 -4.95 -6.89
C VAL A 48 -5.51 -5.42 -5.49
N PHE A 49 -4.53 -5.71 -4.62
CA PHE A 49 -4.83 -6.21 -3.28
C PHE A 49 -5.46 -5.14 -2.40
N ALA A 50 -4.92 -3.92 -2.42
CA ALA A 50 -5.48 -2.82 -1.62
C ALA A 50 -6.87 -2.43 -2.12
N GLY A 51 -7.04 -2.39 -3.45
CA GLY A 51 -8.33 -2.08 -4.05
C GLY A 51 -9.37 -3.13 -3.72
N ARG A 52 -8.99 -4.41 -3.76
CA ARG A 52 -9.89 -5.50 -3.39
C ARG A 52 -10.27 -5.39 -1.91
N SER A 53 -9.30 -5.07 -1.05
CA SER A 53 -9.58 -4.86 0.37
C SER A 53 -10.58 -3.74 0.58
N ALA A 54 -10.41 -2.62 -0.16
CA ALA A 54 -11.33 -1.50 -0.06
C ALA A 54 -12.74 -1.90 -0.53
N GLN A 55 -12.85 -2.64 -1.63
CA GLN A 55 -14.13 -3.12 -2.13
C GLN A 55 -14.84 -4.02 -1.12
N LEU A 56 -14.09 -4.95 -0.54
CA LEU A 56 -14.67 -5.88 0.44
C LEU A 56 -15.12 -5.15 1.69
N PHE A 57 -14.35 -4.17 2.14
CA PHE A 57 -14.75 -3.37 3.29
C PHE A 57 -16.03 -2.60 3.02
N ARG A 58 -16.15 -2.00 1.84
CA ARG A 58 -17.36 -1.25 1.47
C ARG A 58 -18.59 -2.17 1.35
N ALA A 59 -18.38 -3.37 0.82
CA ALA A 59 -19.48 -4.31 0.60
C ALA A 59 -19.95 -4.97 1.87
N THR A 60 -19.04 -5.31 2.79
CA THR A 60 -19.35 -6.13 3.96
C THR A 60 -19.23 -5.37 5.28
N GLY A 61 -18.60 -4.21 5.29
CA GLY A 61 -18.27 -3.49 6.51
C GLY A 61 -17.18 -4.14 7.34
N ARG A 62 -16.53 -5.17 6.82
CA ARG A 62 -15.50 -5.93 7.53
C ARG A 62 -14.19 -5.87 6.76
N VAL A 63 -13.10 -5.83 7.52
CA VAL A 63 -11.75 -5.79 6.95
C VAL A 63 -11.40 -7.15 6.36
N SER A 64 -10.84 -7.15 5.13
CA SER A 64 -10.23 -8.33 4.54
C SER A 64 -8.83 -8.46 5.12
N LEU A 65 -8.67 -9.30 6.14
CA LEU A 65 -7.40 -9.43 6.84
C LEU A 65 -6.25 -9.88 5.92
N PRO A 66 -6.43 -10.91 5.07
CA PRO A 66 -5.36 -11.29 4.15
C PRO A 66 -4.96 -10.15 3.21
N GLY A 67 -5.92 -9.40 2.70
CA GLY A 67 -5.63 -8.26 1.82
C GLY A 67 -4.88 -7.16 2.56
N ALA A 68 -5.27 -6.87 3.79
CA ALA A 68 -4.59 -5.86 4.60
C ALA A 68 -3.15 -6.25 4.92
N VAL A 69 -2.92 -7.53 5.25
CA VAL A 69 -1.57 -8.03 5.51
C VAL A 69 -0.70 -7.92 4.27
N LEU A 70 -1.22 -8.34 3.12
CA LEU A 70 -0.47 -8.24 1.86
C LEU A 70 -0.16 -6.79 1.51
N THR A 71 -1.10 -5.88 1.71
CA THR A 71 -0.90 -4.45 1.49
C THR A 71 0.23 -3.92 2.36
N THR A 72 0.25 -4.31 3.63
CA THR A 72 1.30 -3.89 4.56
C THR A 72 2.67 -4.42 4.12
N ILE A 73 2.72 -5.66 3.66
CA ILE A 73 3.94 -6.27 3.15
C ILE A 73 4.47 -5.51 1.93
N PHE A 74 3.58 -5.15 1.00
CA PHE A 74 3.98 -4.35 -0.16
C PHE A 74 4.51 -2.98 0.27
N GLY A 75 3.89 -2.35 1.28
CA GLY A 75 4.39 -1.10 1.82
C GLY A 75 5.81 -1.23 2.33
N GLY A 76 6.09 -2.29 3.09
CA GLY A 76 7.43 -2.59 3.57
C GLY A 76 8.40 -2.80 2.41
N TRP A 77 7.98 -3.50 1.38
CA TRP A 77 8.79 -3.72 0.18
C TRP A 77 9.16 -2.38 -0.49
N PHE A 78 8.20 -1.46 -0.63
CA PHE A 78 8.47 -0.17 -1.25
C PHE A 78 9.46 0.66 -0.43
N MET A 79 9.47 0.49 0.88
CA MET A 79 10.44 1.16 1.74
C MET A 79 11.83 0.54 1.59
N ALA A 80 11.90 -0.77 1.38
CA ALA A 80 13.17 -1.50 1.28
C ALA A 80 13.76 -1.49 -0.13
N ALA A 81 12.94 -1.48 -1.17
CA ALA A 81 13.40 -1.62 -2.54
C ALA A 81 14.47 -0.60 -2.93
N PRO A 82 14.34 0.70 -2.60
CA PRO A 82 15.37 1.67 -2.97
C PRO A 82 16.72 1.40 -2.31
N LEU A 83 16.74 0.65 -1.21
CA LEU A 83 17.98 0.28 -0.53
C LEU A 83 18.69 -0.87 -1.24
N LEU A 84 17.95 -1.68 -1.98
CA LEU A 84 18.49 -2.82 -2.71
C LEU A 84 18.96 -2.43 -4.13
N TYR A 85 18.39 -1.37 -4.67
CA TYR A 85 18.73 -0.86 -5.99
C TYR A 85 19.31 0.54 -5.85
N ASP A 86 20.23 0.88 -6.72
CA ASP A 86 20.79 2.25 -6.76
C ASP A 86 19.85 3.11 -7.61
N ALA A 87 18.78 3.59 -6.98
CA ALA A 87 17.66 4.19 -7.69
C ALA A 87 17.75 5.70 -7.87
N GLY A 88 18.67 6.37 -7.17
CA GLY A 88 18.76 7.82 -7.18
C GLY A 88 17.77 8.47 -6.23
N PHE A 89 17.91 9.77 -6.01
CA PHE A 89 17.19 10.47 -4.96
C PHE A 89 15.68 10.51 -5.22
N LEU A 90 15.29 10.88 -6.44
CA LEU A 90 13.87 11.10 -6.73
C LEU A 90 13.07 9.80 -6.65
N ALA A 91 13.59 8.73 -7.26
CA ALA A 91 12.94 7.43 -7.20
C ALA A 91 12.91 6.89 -5.77
N THR A 92 14.00 7.07 -5.02
CA THR A 92 14.09 6.63 -3.63
C THR A 92 13.07 7.35 -2.77
N ALA A 93 13.05 8.68 -2.83
CA ALA A 93 12.15 9.48 -2.01
C ALA A 93 10.69 9.18 -2.35
N GLY A 94 10.34 9.13 -3.64
CA GLY A 94 8.98 8.85 -4.07
C GLY A 94 8.50 7.48 -3.64
N THR A 95 9.32 6.46 -3.84
CA THR A 95 8.97 5.08 -3.48
C THR A 95 8.87 4.91 -1.97
N GLN A 96 9.79 5.51 -1.20
CA GLN A 96 9.77 5.40 0.26
C GLN A 96 8.59 6.14 0.87
N LEU A 97 8.25 7.33 0.35
CA LEU A 97 7.07 8.05 0.81
C LEU A 97 5.79 7.26 0.52
N ALA A 98 5.69 6.72 -0.68
CA ALA A 98 4.56 5.88 -1.05
C ALA A 98 4.49 4.64 -0.17
N GLY A 99 5.64 3.99 0.08
CA GLY A 99 5.72 2.82 0.95
C GLY A 99 5.32 3.10 2.37
N THR A 100 5.73 4.25 2.92
CA THR A 100 5.33 4.67 4.26
C THR A 100 3.82 4.83 4.33
N LEU A 101 3.22 5.45 3.33
CA LEU A 101 1.78 5.60 3.27
C LEU A 101 1.07 4.25 3.24
N VAL A 102 1.52 3.34 2.37
CA VAL A 102 0.93 2.01 2.22
C VAL A 102 1.11 1.19 3.50
N ALA A 103 2.30 1.19 4.08
CA ALA A 103 2.57 0.42 5.29
C ALA A 103 1.77 0.94 6.48
N THR A 104 1.70 2.26 6.63
CA THR A 104 0.98 2.88 7.74
C THR A 104 -0.51 2.55 7.69
N PHE A 105 -1.15 2.78 6.56
CA PHE A 105 -2.59 2.56 6.45
C PHE A 105 -2.92 1.08 6.29
N GLY A 106 -2.01 0.29 5.70
CA GLY A 106 -2.16 -1.16 5.68
C GLY A 106 -2.10 -1.74 7.08
N LEU A 107 -1.14 -1.32 7.89
CA LEU A 107 -1.01 -1.78 9.27
C LEU A 107 -2.21 -1.36 10.12
N TYR A 108 -2.67 -0.13 9.94
CA TYR A 108 -3.89 0.33 10.62
C TYR A 108 -5.06 -0.60 10.29
N THR A 109 -5.20 -0.98 9.03
CA THR A 109 -6.27 -1.87 8.59
C THR A 109 -6.11 -3.27 9.18
N VAL A 110 -4.87 -3.78 9.27
CA VAL A 110 -4.60 -5.07 9.92
C VAL A 110 -5.05 -5.05 11.38
N VAL A 111 -4.68 -4.02 12.12
CA VAL A 111 -5.05 -3.89 13.53
C VAL A 111 -6.57 -3.86 13.68
N ALA A 112 -7.23 -3.09 12.82
CA ALA A 112 -8.70 -3.01 12.85
C ALA A 112 -9.33 -4.37 12.55
N GLY A 113 -8.78 -5.13 11.62
CA GLY A 113 -9.27 -6.47 11.29
C GLY A 113 -9.10 -7.44 12.43
N LEU A 114 -7.96 -7.39 13.13
CA LEU A 114 -7.73 -8.24 14.29
C LEU A 114 -8.68 -7.88 15.43
N THR A 115 -8.97 -6.62 15.61
CA THR A 115 -9.92 -6.17 16.63
C THR A 115 -11.34 -6.63 16.31
N GLU A 116 -11.73 -6.63 15.04
CA GLU A 116 -13.04 -7.14 14.61
C GLU A 116 -13.22 -8.61 14.98
N THR A 117 -12.17 -9.43 14.77
CA THR A 117 -12.26 -10.86 15.03
C THR A 117 -12.40 -11.17 16.50
N ASP A 118 -11.95 -10.28 17.38
CA ASP A 118 -12.06 -10.46 18.82
C ASP A 118 -13.44 -10.10 19.35
N ALA A 119 -14.19 -9.34 18.57
CA ALA A 119 -15.56 -8.98 18.94
C ALA A 119 -16.52 -10.08 18.59
#